data_1bf1fb014bd5a079251a2d0488e6098f
#
_entry.id   1bf1fb014bd5a079251a2d0488e6098f
#
_cell.length_a   1.000
_cell.length_b   1.000
_cell.length_c   1.000
_cell.angle_alpha   90.00
_cell.angle_beta   90.00
_cell.angle_gamma   90.00
#
_symmetry.space_group_name_H-M   'P 1'
#
loop_
_entity.id
_entity.type
_entity.pdbx_description
1 polymer ?
#
loop_
_entity_poly.entity_id
_entity_poly.type
_entity_poly.pdbx_seq_one_letter_code
_entity_poly.pdbx_strand_id
1 'polypeptide(L)'
;MTDSAALAERIAAIAADRKAIDIRVVDLRGIVSYTDFFVICSGNTERQAKAIHDAIYEELKHADERLLPRRTEGDREARWILLDYLDVVAHIFTPEAREYYRLEQLWGEAPARSVG
;
A
#
# COMPACT_ATOMS: atom_id res chain seq x y z
N MET A 1 -6.72 18.25 -7.50
CA MET A 1 -7.26 17.08 -6.81
C MET A 1 -6.58 15.82 -7.34
N THR A 2 -6.07 14.98 -6.47
CA THR A 2 -5.39 13.76 -6.90
C THR A 2 -6.42 12.69 -7.27
N ASP A 3 -6.30 12.15 -8.47
CA ASP A 3 -7.08 10.98 -8.87
C ASP A 3 -6.64 9.78 -8.04
N SER A 4 -7.57 9.11 -7.37
CA SER A 4 -7.25 7.97 -6.51
C SER A 4 -6.62 6.82 -7.29
N ALA A 5 -7.07 6.57 -8.52
CA ALA A 5 -6.48 5.52 -9.36
C ALA A 5 -5.02 5.87 -9.70
N ALA A 6 -4.74 7.12 -10.05
CA ALA A 6 -3.38 7.56 -10.33
C ALA A 6 -2.50 7.47 -9.09
N LEU A 7 -3.02 7.81 -7.92
CA LEU A 7 -2.28 7.69 -6.67
C LEU A 7 -1.95 6.24 -6.36
N ALA A 8 -2.91 5.33 -6.53
CA ALA A 8 -2.68 3.90 -6.32
C ALA A 8 -1.58 3.38 -7.24
N GLU A 9 -1.61 3.77 -8.51
CA GLU A 9 -0.58 3.39 -9.47
C GLU A 9 0.80 3.91 -9.06
N ARG A 10 0.84 5.14 -8.59
CA ARG A 10 2.10 5.75 -8.16
C ARG A 10 2.68 5.04 -6.95
N ILE A 11 1.84 4.73 -5.97
CA ILE A 11 2.29 4.00 -4.78
C ILE A 11 2.83 2.62 -5.18
N ALA A 12 2.13 1.92 -6.07
CA ALA A 12 2.57 0.62 -6.55
C ALA A 12 3.91 0.72 -7.28
N ALA A 13 4.11 1.76 -8.08
CA ALA A 13 5.37 1.97 -8.79
C ALA A 13 6.53 2.26 -7.83
N ILE A 14 6.29 3.06 -6.80
CA ILE A 14 7.31 3.32 -5.78
C ILE A 14 7.69 2.02 -5.07
N ALA A 15 6.70 1.22 -4.70
CA ALA A 15 6.93 -0.08 -4.06
C ALA A 15 7.75 -1.00 -4.97
N ALA A 16 7.42 -1.05 -6.25
CA ALA A 16 8.16 -1.86 -7.22
C ALA A 16 9.62 -1.42 -7.33
N ASP A 17 9.86 -0.11 -7.32
CA ASP A 17 11.22 0.45 -7.34
C ASP A 17 12.04 0.00 -6.14
N ARG A 18 11.40 -0.27 -5.03
CA ARG A 18 12.05 -0.75 -3.81
C ARG A 18 12.01 -2.26 -3.69
N LYS A 19 11.71 -2.94 -4.80
CA LYS A 19 11.72 -4.41 -4.89
C LYS A 19 10.70 -5.07 -3.97
N ALA A 20 9.58 -4.39 -3.75
CA ALA A 20 8.47 -5.02 -3.07
C ALA A 20 7.99 -6.22 -3.89
N ILE A 21 7.55 -7.26 -3.20
CA ILE A 21 7.10 -8.48 -3.85
C ILE A 21 5.59 -8.59 -3.79
N ASP A 22 5.03 -9.25 -4.78
CA ASP A 22 3.61 -9.58 -4.85
C ASP A 22 2.73 -8.34 -4.66
N ILE A 23 3.00 -7.31 -5.45
CA ILE A 23 2.26 -6.05 -5.38
C ILE A 23 0.92 -6.20 -6.05
N ARG A 24 -0.15 -5.84 -5.36
CA ARG A 24 -1.51 -5.88 -5.90
C ARG A 24 -2.22 -4.56 -5.66
N VAL A 25 -2.92 -4.11 -6.68
CA VAL A 25 -3.81 -2.95 -6.58
C VAL A 25 -5.23 -3.48 -6.59
N VAL A 26 -5.95 -3.23 -5.50
CA VAL A 26 -7.32 -3.74 -5.32
C VAL A 26 -8.28 -2.57 -5.44
N ASP A 27 -9.23 -2.68 -6.37
CA ASP A 27 -10.24 -1.66 -6.61
C ASP A 27 -11.43 -1.91 -5.69
N LEU A 28 -11.62 -1.03 -4.73
CA LEU A 28 -12.68 -1.14 -3.72
C LEU A 28 -13.82 -0.17 -3.96
N ARG A 29 -13.80 0.54 -5.09
CA ARG A 29 -14.86 1.50 -5.40
C ARG A 29 -16.19 0.77 -5.56
N GLY A 30 -17.21 1.25 -4.86
CA GLY A 30 -18.52 0.61 -4.87
C GLY A 30 -18.66 -0.60 -3.95
N ILE A 31 -17.58 -1.01 -3.30
CA ILE A 31 -17.56 -2.17 -2.38
C ILE A 31 -17.50 -1.70 -0.94
N VAL A 32 -16.59 -0.77 -0.65
CA VAL A 32 -16.50 -0.14 0.67
C VAL A 32 -16.63 1.38 0.50
N SER A 33 -16.98 2.05 1.60
CA SER A 33 -17.22 3.49 1.57
C SER A 33 -16.04 4.33 2.06
N TYR A 34 -15.05 3.72 2.69
CA TYR A 34 -14.00 4.47 3.37
C TYR A 34 -12.72 4.68 2.56
N THR A 35 -12.56 3.99 1.44
CA THR A 35 -11.41 4.16 0.56
C THR A 35 -11.74 3.68 -0.85
N ASP A 36 -10.96 4.10 -1.83
CA ASP A 36 -11.15 3.67 -3.22
C ASP A 36 -10.26 2.49 -3.59
N PHE A 37 -9.03 2.44 -3.08
CA PHE A 37 -8.07 1.42 -3.46
C PHE A 37 -7.23 0.97 -2.27
N PHE A 38 -6.88 -0.31 -2.26
CA PHE A 38 -5.76 -0.80 -1.48
C PHE A 38 -4.59 -1.07 -2.42
N VAL A 39 -3.39 -0.75 -1.96
CA VAL A 39 -2.16 -1.25 -2.59
C VAL A 39 -1.52 -2.17 -1.57
N ILE A 40 -1.44 -3.45 -1.89
CA ILE A 40 -0.94 -4.47 -0.97
C ILE A 40 0.36 -5.03 -1.54
N CYS A 41 1.38 -5.07 -0.72
CA CYS A 41 2.67 -5.64 -1.14
C CYS A 41 3.40 -6.23 0.06
N SER A 42 4.52 -6.87 -0.21
CA SER A 42 5.35 -7.46 0.85
C SER A 42 6.80 -7.05 0.68
N GLY A 43 7.49 -6.94 1.81
CA GLY A 43 8.95 -6.91 1.83
C GLY A 43 9.44 -8.23 2.37
N ASN A 44 10.59 -8.71 1.91
CA ASN A 44 11.14 -10.00 2.34
C ASN A 44 11.44 -10.05 3.83
N THR A 45 11.76 -8.91 4.42
CA THR A 45 12.11 -8.79 5.83
C THR A 45 11.41 -7.56 6.40
N GLU A 46 11.41 -7.45 7.73
CA GLU A 46 10.90 -6.24 8.38
C GLU A 46 11.66 -4.99 7.92
N ARG A 47 12.96 -5.11 7.73
CA ARG A 47 13.79 -4.02 7.23
C ARG A 47 13.37 -3.59 5.83
N GLN A 48 13.11 -4.55 4.96
CA GLN A 48 12.64 -4.26 3.60
C GLN A 48 11.25 -3.62 3.62
N ALA A 49 10.35 -4.13 4.45
CA ALA A 49 9.02 -3.55 4.59
C ALA A 49 9.11 -2.09 5.04
N LYS A 50 9.99 -1.80 6.00
CA LYS A 50 10.21 -0.44 6.47
C LYS A 50 10.79 0.45 5.37
N ALA A 51 11.71 -0.08 4.57
CA ALA A 51 12.30 0.66 3.45
C ALA A 51 11.24 1.03 2.40
N ILE A 52 10.30 0.12 2.13
CA ILE A 52 9.20 0.40 1.22
C ILE A 52 8.30 1.51 1.78
N HIS A 53 7.96 1.42 3.06
CA HIS A 53 7.20 2.46 3.76
C HIS A 53 7.88 3.82 3.63
N ASP A 54 9.17 3.87 3.94
CA ASP A 54 9.92 5.12 3.93
C ASP A 54 9.97 5.72 2.53
N ALA A 55 10.13 4.88 1.50
CA ALA A 55 10.15 5.36 0.12
C ALA A 55 8.81 5.97 -0.29
N ILE A 56 7.71 5.30 0.03
CA ILE A 56 6.38 5.82 -0.29
C ILE A 56 6.15 7.14 0.44
N TYR A 57 6.42 7.15 1.73
CA TYR A 57 6.23 8.35 2.56
C TYR A 57 7.02 9.53 2.01
N GLU A 58 8.34 9.34 1.79
CA GLU A 58 9.22 10.42 1.38
C GLU A 58 8.94 10.91 -0.04
N GLU A 59 8.69 10.02 -0.98
CA GLU A 59 8.44 10.43 -2.35
C GLU A 59 7.13 11.21 -2.49
N LEU A 60 6.09 10.80 -1.79
CA LEU A 60 4.82 11.53 -1.84
C LEU A 60 4.88 12.84 -1.08
N LYS A 61 5.63 12.89 0.01
CA LYS A 61 5.82 14.11 0.80
C LYS A 61 6.54 15.18 -0.03
N HIS A 62 7.50 14.79 -0.84
CA HIS A 62 8.30 15.72 -1.65
C HIS A 62 7.79 15.89 -3.07
N ALA A 63 6.67 15.25 -3.42
CA ALA A 63 6.02 15.47 -4.70
C ALA A 63 5.38 16.86 -4.75
N ASP A 64 5.02 17.29 -5.95
CA ASP A 64 4.42 18.60 -6.15
C ASP A 64 3.18 18.82 -5.27
N GLU A 65 2.38 17.79 -5.08
CA GLU A 65 1.16 17.86 -4.27
C GLU A 65 1.41 17.72 -2.78
N ARG A 66 2.61 17.35 -2.37
CA ARG A 66 2.99 17.19 -0.96
C ARG A 66 2.00 16.37 -0.17
N LEU A 67 1.81 15.13 -0.58
CA LEU A 67 0.88 14.24 0.09
C LEU A 67 1.50 13.64 1.35
N LEU A 68 0.77 13.78 2.45
CA LEU A 68 1.13 13.11 3.71
C LEU A 68 0.02 12.13 4.06
N PRO A 69 0.36 10.96 4.62
CA PRO A 69 -0.68 10.06 5.05
C PRO A 69 -1.46 10.65 6.22
N ARG A 70 -2.75 10.40 6.26
CA ARG A 70 -3.60 10.78 7.37
C ARG A 70 -3.15 10.10 8.66
N ARG A 71 -2.64 8.88 8.54
CA ARG A 71 -2.04 8.14 9.64
C ARG A 71 -1.13 7.05 9.10
N THR A 72 -0.19 6.65 9.93
CA THR A 72 0.70 5.52 9.68
C THR A 72 0.62 4.60 10.89
N GLU A 73 0.48 3.32 10.66
CA GLU A 73 0.43 2.34 11.75
C GLU A 73 1.37 1.18 11.44
N GLY A 74 1.91 0.56 12.48
CA GLY A 74 2.72 -0.65 12.36
C GLY A 74 4.16 -0.44 11.91
N ASP A 75 4.59 0.80 11.68
CA ASP A 75 5.92 1.08 11.14
C ASP A 75 7.04 0.75 12.13
N ARG A 76 6.75 0.68 13.42
CA ARG A 76 7.74 0.34 14.43
C ARG A 76 8.15 -1.13 14.36
N GLU A 77 7.19 -2.04 14.24
CA GLU A 77 7.45 -3.48 14.17
C GLU A 77 7.67 -3.98 12.74
N ALA A 78 7.15 -3.25 11.77
CA ALA A 78 7.33 -3.48 10.34
C ALA A 78 6.86 -4.85 9.84
N ARG A 79 5.91 -5.49 10.52
CA ARG A 79 5.29 -6.73 10.04
C ARG A 79 4.08 -6.48 9.17
N TRP A 80 3.32 -5.46 9.52
CA TRP A 80 2.18 -4.97 8.76
C TRP A 80 2.15 -3.47 8.94
N ILE A 81 2.60 -2.75 7.92
CA ILE A 81 2.65 -1.30 7.94
C ILE A 81 1.50 -0.77 7.10
N LEU A 82 0.78 0.20 7.62
CA LEU A 82 -0.33 0.82 6.95
C LEU A 82 -0.04 2.30 6.76
N LEU A 83 -0.19 2.77 5.52
CA LEU A 83 -0.13 4.19 5.16
C LEU A 83 -1.49 4.59 4.62
N ASP A 84 -2.21 5.41 5.36
CA ASP A 84 -3.58 5.79 5.02
C ASP A 84 -3.59 7.18 4.37
N TYR A 85 -3.79 7.19 3.04
CA TYR A 85 -3.91 8.44 2.27
C TYR A 85 -5.36 8.79 1.99
N LEU A 86 -6.31 8.27 2.75
CA LEU A 86 -7.75 8.46 2.64
C LEU A 86 -8.36 7.67 1.48
N ASP A 87 -8.13 8.08 0.26
CA ASP A 87 -8.69 7.39 -0.91
C ASP A 87 -7.89 6.15 -1.31
N VAL A 88 -6.66 6.04 -0.84
CA VAL A 88 -5.79 4.89 -1.08
C VAL A 88 -5.12 4.53 0.24
N VAL A 89 -5.17 3.26 0.58
CA VAL A 89 -4.46 2.75 1.76
C VAL A 89 -3.42 1.75 1.29
N ALA A 90 -2.16 2.01 1.62
CA ALA A 90 -1.07 1.10 1.31
C ALA A 90 -0.86 0.15 2.47
N HIS A 91 -0.77 -1.13 2.19
CA HIS A 91 -0.51 -2.19 3.15
C HIS A 91 0.78 -2.89 2.77
N ILE A 92 1.76 -2.87 3.67
CA ILE A 92 3.07 -3.47 3.44
C ILE A 92 3.27 -4.54 4.51
N PHE A 93 3.47 -5.78 4.09
CA PHE A 93 3.59 -6.92 4.99
C PHE A 93 4.94 -7.59 4.88
N THR A 94 5.34 -8.29 5.94
CA THR A 94 6.30 -9.38 5.76
C THR A 94 5.52 -10.56 5.17
N PRO A 95 6.20 -11.53 4.52
CA PRO A 95 5.49 -12.67 3.93
C PRO A 95 4.67 -13.46 4.94
N GLU A 96 5.20 -13.67 6.14
CA GLU A 96 4.49 -14.41 7.18
C GLU A 96 3.23 -13.67 7.65
N ALA A 97 3.33 -12.35 7.83
CA ALA A 97 2.19 -11.57 8.27
C ALA A 97 1.12 -11.51 7.19
N ARG A 98 1.53 -11.38 5.93
CA ARG A 98 0.58 -11.36 4.82
C ARG A 98 -0.23 -12.65 4.76
N GLU A 99 0.42 -13.78 4.89
CA GLU A 99 -0.26 -15.06 4.90
C GLU A 99 -1.14 -15.23 6.13
N TYR A 100 -0.67 -14.80 7.28
CA TYR A 100 -1.42 -14.90 8.53
C TYR A 100 -2.71 -14.08 8.50
N TYR A 101 -2.63 -12.83 8.08
CA TYR A 101 -3.80 -11.93 8.11
C TYR A 101 -4.69 -12.09 6.89
N ARG A 102 -4.15 -12.48 5.76
CA ARG A 102 -4.89 -12.74 4.51
C ARG A 102 -5.87 -11.62 4.17
N LEU A 103 -5.40 -10.37 4.25
CA LEU A 103 -6.22 -9.20 4.01
C LEU A 103 -6.94 -9.25 2.66
N GLU A 104 -6.26 -9.78 1.65
CA GLU A 104 -6.78 -9.86 0.29
C GLU A 104 -8.05 -10.69 0.17
N GLN A 105 -8.22 -11.67 1.05
CA GLN A 105 -9.39 -12.55 1.01
C GLN A 105 -10.65 -11.90 1.55
N LEU A 106 -10.52 -10.83 2.33
CA LEU A 106 -11.67 -10.12 2.85
C LEU A 106 -12.50 -9.50 1.74
N TRP A 107 -11.87 -9.16 0.61
CA TRP A 107 -12.54 -8.58 -0.53
C TRP A 107 -12.20 -9.37 -1.80
N GLY A 108 -12.36 -10.69 -1.72
CA GLY A 108 -12.02 -11.58 -2.83
C GLY A 108 -12.77 -11.30 -4.12
N GLU A 109 -13.90 -10.61 -4.05
CA GLU A 109 -14.68 -10.24 -5.23
C GLU A 109 -14.22 -8.94 -5.87
N ALA A 110 -13.39 -8.15 -5.18
CA ALA A 110 -12.92 -6.89 -5.71
C ALA A 110 -11.94 -7.11 -6.86
N PRO A 111 -12.05 -6.32 -7.93
CA PRO A 111 -11.06 -6.38 -9.02
C PRO A 111 -9.67 -6.09 -8.47
N ALA A 112 -8.73 -6.96 -8.79
CA ALA A 112 -7.35 -6.80 -8.34
C ALA A 112 -6.41 -7.18 -9.48
N ARG A 113 -5.28 -6.48 -9.57
CA ARG A 113 -4.27 -6.79 -10.56
C ARG A 113 -2.88 -6.77 -9.93
N SER A 114 -2.00 -7.58 -10.47
CA SER A 114 -0.61 -7.64 -10.04
C SER A 114 0.21 -6.56 -10.74
N VAL A 115 1.21 -6.04 -10.05
CA VAL A 115 2.12 -5.01 -10.54
C VAL A 115 3.55 -5.51 -10.39
N GLY A 116 4.34 -5.28 -11.39
CA GLY A 116 5.74 -5.67 -11.40
C GLY A 116 5.99 -6.99 -12.09
#